data_4bc58b199c3b43c206ce28923ffe8b28
#
_entry.id   4bc58b199c3b43c206ce28923ffe8b28
#
_cell.length_a   1.000
_cell.length_b   1.000
_cell.length_c   1.000
_cell.angle_alpha   90.00
_cell.angle_beta   90.00
_cell.angle_gamma   90.00
#
_symmetry.space_group_name_H-M   'P 1'
#
loop_
_entity.id
_entity.type
_entity.pdbx_description
1 polymer ?
#
loop_
_entity_poly.entity_id
_entity_poly.type
_entity_poly.pdbx_seq_one_letter_code
_entity_poly.pdbx_strand_id
1 'polypeptide(L)'
;MAKANSKEDHLIVMTKESELHEGRARIKVVGCGGGGGNAVNRMISKALKVQFIAVNTDKQALERCQADVKVQIGNKVTRGLGAGGDWTRGRDAADESRTELGAVVQDSDMVFITAGMGGGTGTGSASIVAEMAKEAGALTIGVFTRPFGFEGRIRNDTAEEGIKALRGQVDALIVIPNDRLAQVASSKTTLEEAFRMADDVLRQGVQGISDLVTQPGVINLDFADVKAIMENAGEALMGIGHGAGDSRAEDAAKQAVSSPLLETSIDGAKGILFNITAGKDITLQEVQKAAEIVRAAADPGANIIFGVVRDDTMAGEIKITVIATGFGGKTQQEARQETARRTIDRPELGLEELGDINIPAFLRNRM
;
A
#
# COMPACT_ATOMS: atom_id res chain seq x y z
N MET A 1 52.20 16.45 -11.41
CA MET A 1 51.46 15.30 -10.84
C MET A 1 50.23 15.83 -10.14
N ALA A 2 49.12 15.86 -10.86
CA ALA A 2 47.81 16.31 -10.35
C ALA A 2 47.03 15.11 -9.89
N LYS A 3 46.65 15.05 -8.59
CA LYS A 3 45.75 14.05 -8.00
C LYS A 3 44.36 14.31 -8.53
N ALA A 4 43.84 13.38 -9.32
CA ALA A 4 42.42 13.35 -9.69
C ALA A 4 41.62 12.97 -8.43
N ASN A 5 40.80 13.89 -7.93
CA ASN A 5 39.73 13.63 -6.97
C ASN A 5 38.60 12.96 -7.73
N SER A 6 38.44 11.67 -7.58
CA SER A 6 37.21 10.97 -7.99
C SER A 6 36.12 11.31 -6.97
N LYS A 7 35.33 12.33 -7.25
CA LYS A 7 34.01 12.47 -6.63
C LYS A 7 33.13 11.40 -7.27
N GLU A 8 32.76 10.41 -6.49
CA GLU A 8 31.69 9.48 -6.80
C GLU A 8 30.41 10.29 -6.95
N ASP A 9 29.92 10.41 -8.19
CA ASP A 9 28.65 11.05 -8.51
C ASP A 9 27.51 10.18 -7.97
N HIS A 10 27.06 10.47 -6.75
CA HIS A 10 25.76 10.04 -6.27
C HIS A 10 24.70 10.85 -7.01
N LEU A 11 24.09 10.25 -8.03
CA LEU A 11 23.10 10.90 -8.87
C LEU A 11 21.75 10.98 -8.13
N ILE A 12 21.62 11.94 -7.21
CA ILE A 12 20.32 12.45 -6.76
C ILE A 12 20.04 13.68 -7.63
N VAL A 13 19.27 13.49 -8.71
CA VAL A 13 18.81 14.64 -9.52
C VAL A 13 17.54 15.17 -8.85
N MET A 14 17.70 16.15 -7.97
CA MET A 14 16.58 16.94 -7.46
C MET A 14 16.17 17.97 -8.52
N THR A 15 15.00 17.82 -9.10
CA THR A 15 14.39 18.81 -9.97
C THR A 15 13.25 19.49 -9.25
N LYS A 16 13.42 20.80 -8.96
CA LYS A 16 12.44 21.77 -8.46
C LYS A 16 11.74 21.45 -7.14
N GLU A 17 12.18 22.05 -6.07
CA GLU A 17 11.33 22.38 -4.92
C GLU A 17 10.19 23.27 -5.38
N SER A 18 8.96 22.79 -5.27
CA SER A 18 7.77 23.60 -5.52
C SER A 18 7.31 24.22 -4.20
N GLU A 19 7.22 25.53 -4.18
CA GLU A 19 6.67 26.41 -3.11
C GLU A 19 5.18 26.19 -2.83
N LEU A 20 4.68 24.94 -2.69
CA LEU A 20 3.23 24.67 -2.77
C LEU A 20 2.62 23.96 -1.54
N HIS A 21 3.27 23.98 -0.36
CA HIS A 21 2.82 23.10 0.71
C HIS A 21 2.38 23.75 2.04
N GLU A 22 2.04 25.02 2.08
CA GLU A 22 1.36 25.53 3.28
C GLU A 22 -0.08 24.97 3.36
N GLY A 23 -0.33 24.06 4.33
CA GLY A 23 -1.65 23.53 4.68
C GLY A 23 -2.16 22.32 3.88
N ARG A 24 -1.31 21.64 3.09
CA ARG A 24 -1.68 20.40 2.37
C ARG A 24 -0.81 19.23 2.80
N ALA A 25 -1.41 18.04 2.90
CA ALA A 25 -0.66 16.82 3.17
C ALA A 25 0.40 16.54 2.07
N ARG A 26 1.63 16.28 2.48
CA ARG A 26 2.75 15.94 1.59
C ARG A 26 2.71 14.45 1.30
N ILE A 27 2.27 14.12 0.09
CA ILE A 27 2.08 12.74 -0.35
C ILE A 27 3.19 12.37 -1.33
N LYS A 28 3.85 11.23 -1.08
CA LYS A 28 4.86 10.65 -1.98
C LYS A 28 4.42 9.28 -2.46
N VAL A 29 4.78 8.97 -3.70
CA VAL A 29 4.53 7.66 -4.32
C VAL A 29 5.87 7.06 -4.73
N VAL A 30 6.25 5.96 -4.10
CA VAL A 30 7.51 5.28 -4.35
C VAL A 30 7.26 4.01 -5.15
N GLY A 31 7.71 3.99 -6.40
CA GLY A 31 7.67 2.81 -7.27
C GLY A 31 8.94 2.00 -7.16
N CYS A 32 8.86 0.78 -6.64
CA CYS A 32 9.99 -0.10 -6.42
C CYS A 32 10.15 -1.12 -7.56
N GLY A 33 11.35 -1.17 -8.14
CA GLY A 33 11.69 -2.07 -9.25
C GLY A 33 11.01 -1.72 -10.57
N GLY A 34 11.07 -2.63 -11.56
CA GLY A 34 10.53 -2.39 -12.90
C GLY A 34 9.02 -2.18 -12.91
N GLY A 35 8.24 -3.05 -12.25
CA GLY A 35 6.77 -2.93 -12.18
C GLY A 35 6.33 -1.65 -11.46
N GLY A 36 6.95 -1.31 -10.31
CA GLY A 36 6.67 -0.06 -9.61
C GLY A 36 7.00 1.18 -10.44
N GLY A 37 8.13 1.18 -11.16
CA GLY A 37 8.50 2.26 -12.09
C GLY A 37 7.51 2.43 -13.24
N ASN A 38 7.00 1.33 -13.81
CA ASN A 38 5.97 1.37 -14.84
C ASN A 38 4.64 1.94 -14.30
N ALA A 39 4.23 1.53 -13.10
CA ALA A 39 3.03 2.06 -12.45
C ALA A 39 3.16 3.58 -12.20
N VAL A 40 4.31 4.03 -11.71
CA VAL A 40 4.62 5.46 -11.51
C VAL A 40 4.53 6.23 -12.84
N ASN A 41 5.13 5.74 -13.92
CA ASN A 41 5.03 6.40 -15.22
C ASN A 41 3.58 6.61 -15.70
N ARG A 42 2.70 5.66 -15.39
CA ARG A 42 1.26 5.78 -15.71
C ARG A 42 0.52 6.76 -14.80
N MET A 43 0.95 6.89 -13.55
CA MET A 43 0.37 7.83 -12.59
C MET A 43 0.70 9.28 -12.98
N ILE A 44 1.94 9.56 -13.38
CA ILE A 44 2.41 10.89 -13.82
C ILE A 44 1.55 11.43 -14.96
N SER A 45 1.16 10.59 -15.92
CA SER A 45 0.31 10.98 -17.06
C SER A 45 -1.07 11.50 -16.65
N LYS A 46 -1.53 11.27 -15.42
CA LYS A 46 -2.84 11.69 -14.88
C LYS A 46 -2.77 12.91 -13.97
N ALA A 47 -1.63 13.60 -13.92
CA ALA A 47 -1.45 14.88 -13.21
C ALA A 47 -1.88 14.85 -11.72
N LEU A 48 -1.56 13.77 -11.01
CA LEU A 48 -1.74 13.70 -9.56
C LEU A 48 -0.82 14.72 -8.86
N LYS A 49 -1.34 15.40 -7.84
CA LYS A 49 -0.59 16.39 -7.04
C LYS A 49 0.21 15.70 -5.94
N VAL A 50 1.09 14.79 -6.30
CA VAL A 50 1.96 14.03 -5.42
C VAL A 50 3.37 14.00 -5.98
N GLN A 51 4.38 13.76 -5.15
CA GLN A 51 5.75 13.57 -5.62
C GLN A 51 5.99 12.10 -5.99
N PHE A 52 6.50 11.87 -7.18
CA PHE A 52 6.81 10.53 -7.68
C PHE A 52 8.28 10.19 -7.52
N ILE A 53 8.56 9.02 -6.94
CA ILE A 53 9.90 8.51 -6.67
C ILE A 53 10.01 7.13 -7.32
N ALA A 54 11.07 6.90 -8.11
CA ALA A 54 11.39 5.58 -8.65
C ALA A 54 12.65 5.04 -7.98
N VAL A 55 12.55 3.82 -7.45
CA VAL A 55 13.65 3.09 -6.79
C VAL A 55 13.95 1.84 -7.61
N ASN A 56 15.19 1.69 -8.11
CA ASN A 56 15.57 0.51 -8.87
C ASN A 56 17.06 0.21 -8.76
N THR A 57 17.42 -1.06 -8.93
CA THR A 57 18.80 -1.53 -9.11
C THR A 57 19.27 -1.44 -10.57
N ASP A 58 18.33 -1.35 -11.53
CA ASP A 58 18.60 -1.25 -12.96
C ASP A 58 18.65 0.22 -13.39
N LYS A 59 19.87 0.68 -13.73
CA LYS A 59 20.13 2.05 -14.16
C LYS A 59 19.37 2.41 -15.44
N GLN A 60 19.31 1.50 -16.42
CA GLN A 60 18.64 1.76 -17.69
C GLN A 60 17.12 1.91 -17.52
N ALA A 61 16.52 1.13 -16.60
CA ALA A 61 15.12 1.27 -16.26
C ALA A 61 14.84 2.62 -15.60
N LEU A 62 15.71 3.09 -14.70
CA LEU A 62 15.59 4.41 -14.06
C LEU A 62 15.74 5.56 -15.07
N GLU A 63 16.65 5.47 -16.04
CA GLU A 63 16.81 6.49 -17.07
C GLU A 63 15.53 6.71 -17.88
N ARG A 64 14.79 5.63 -18.15
CA ARG A 64 13.52 5.66 -18.90
C ARG A 64 12.31 6.06 -18.04
N CYS A 65 12.43 6.01 -16.71
CA CYS A 65 11.36 6.41 -15.80
C CYS A 65 11.20 7.93 -15.81
N GLN A 66 9.94 8.40 -15.67
CA GLN A 66 9.59 9.82 -15.68
C GLN A 66 9.37 10.39 -14.26
N ALA A 67 9.67 9.61 -13.21
CA ALA A 67 9.55 10.04 -11.83
C ALA A 67 10.35 11.32 -11.54
N ASP A 68 9.82 12.16 -10.63
CA ASP A 68 10.45 13.41 -10.19
C ASP A 68 11.80 13.16 -9.52
N VAL A 69 11.88 12.07 -8.76
CA VAL A 69 13.10 11.62 -8.09
C VAL A 69 13.41 10.18 -8.49
N LYS A 70 14.66 9.91 -8.79
CA LYS A 70 15.15 8.59 -9.19
C LYS A 70 16.27 8.16 -8.26
N VAL A 71 16.09 7.02 -7.60
CA VAL A 71 17.06 6.47 -6.65
C VAL A 71 17.59 5.15 -7.20
N GLN A 72 18.84 5.12 -7.59
CA GLN A 72 19.53 3.88 -7.91
C GLN A 72 20.04 3.26 -6.62
N ILE A 73 19.59 2.05 -6.31
CA ILE A 73 20.00 1.31 -5.10
C ILE A 73 20.98 0.20 -5.43
N GLY A 74 21.83 -0.15 -4.44
CA GLY A 74 22.72 -1.30 -4.52
C GLY A 74 23.81 -1.19 -5.57
N ASN A 75 24.46 -0.06 -5.65
CA ASN A 75 25.54 0.18 -6.63
C ASN A 75 26.67 -0.83 -6.53
N LYS A 76 27.03 -1.29 -5.32
CA LYS A 76 28.06 -2.31 -5.10
C LYS A 76 27.49 -3.71 -5.35
N VAL A 77 26.27 -3.98 -4.84
CA VAL A 77 25.62 -5.29 -4.92
C VAL A 77 25.26 -5.67 -6.37
N THR A 78 24.73 -4.72 -7.17
CA THR A 78 24.16 -5.02 -8.49
C THR A 78 24.92 -4.39 -9.67
N ARG A 79 25.75 -3.39 -9.43
CA ARG A 79 26.49 -2.62 -10.46
C ARG A 79 25.58 -2.00 -11.52
N GLY A 80 24.33 -1.67 -11.16
CA GLY A 80 23.36 -1.12 -12.10
C GLY A 80 22.70 -2.11 -13.06
N LEU A 81 22.93 -3.43 -12.87
CA LEU A 81 22.46 -4.48 -13.79
C LEU A 81 21.17 -5.19 -13.32
N GLY A 82 20.54 -4.70 -12.25
CA GLY A 82 19.36 -5.34 -11.69
C GLY A 82 19.66 -6.44 -10.69
N ALA A 83 18.62 -6.96 -10.00
CA ALA A 83 18.75 -8.02 -8.99
C ALA A 83 18.59 -9.44 -9.57
N GLY A 84 18.27 -9.59 -10.86
CA GLY A 84 18.21 -10.90 -11.52
C GLY A 84 17.13 -11.85 -11.00
N GLY A 85 16.01 -11.33 -10.47
CA GLY A 85 14.93 -12.14 -9.89
C GLY A 85 15.18 -12.58 -8.43
N ASP A 86 16.35 -12.36 -7.90
CA ASP A 86 16.69 -12.66 -6.50
C ASP A 86 16.26 -11.50 -5.59
N TRP A 87 15.24 -11.75 -4.76
CA TRP A 87 14.68 -10.74 -3.87
C TRP A 87 15.60 -10.44 -2.67
N THR A 88 16.44 -11.39 -2.25
CA THR A 88 17.43 -11.17 -1.18
C THR A 88 18.48 -10.16 -1.65
N ARG A 89 18.93 -10.31 -2.90
CA ARG A 89 19.82 -9.34 -3.55
C ARG A 89 19.16 -7.96 -3.72
N GLY A 90 17.85 -7.93 -4.00
CA GLY A 90 17.06 -6.69 -4.04
C GLY A 90 16.99 -6.00 -2.68
N ARG A 91 16.84 -6.78 -1.60
CA ARG A 91 16.86 -6.31 -0.23
C ARG A 91 18.23 -5.77 0.18
N ASP A 92 19.30 -6.53 -0.08
CA ASP A 92 20.67 -6.11 0.20
C ASP A 92 21.03 -4.80 -0.52
N ALA A 93 20.53 -4.64 -1.75
CA ALA A 93 20.69 -3.40 -2.52
C ALA A 93 19.96 -2.20 -1.86
N ALA A 94 18.78 -2.42 -1.28
CA ALA A 94 18.06 -1.39 -0.55
C ALA A 94 18.73 -1.08 0.81
N ASP A 95 19.21 -2.11 1.50
CA ASP A 95 19.97 -1.95 2.75
C ASP A 95 21.28 -1.17 2.54
N GLU A 96 21.98 -1.37 1.43
CA GLU A 96 23.15 -0.56 1.04
C GLU A 96 22.80 0.93 0.90
N SER A 97 21.59 1.23 0.46
CA SER A 97 21.15 2.59 0.11
C SER A 97 20.13 3.18 1.09
N ARG A 98 20.12 2.73 2.37
CA ARG A 98 19.17 3.21 3.39
C ARG A 98 19.20 4.73 3.59
N THR A 99 20.38 5.34 3.52
CA THR A 99 20.54 6.79 3.70
C THR A 99 19.81 7.57 2.62
N GLU A 100 19.96 7.16 1.36
CA GLU A 100 19.32 7.77 0.21
C GLU A 100 17.80 7.52 0.24
N LEU A 101 17.38 6.30 0.58
CA LEU A 101 15.96 5.95 0.72
C LEU A 101 15.30 6.73 1.85
N GLY A 102 15.97 6.86 3.01
CA GLY A 102 15.49 7.67 4.12
C GLY A 102 15.31 9.14 3.73
N ALA A 103 16.29 9.72 3.05
CA ALA A 103 16.23 11.14 2.61
C ALA A 103 15.05 11.42 1.66
N VAL A 104 14.68 10.50 0.77
CA VAL A 104 13.58 10.73 -0.18
C VAL A 104 12.20 10.52 0.43
N VAL A 105 12.07 9.78 1.53
CA VAL A 105 10.78 9.59 2.23
C VAL A 105 10.58 10.53 3.42
N GLN A 106 11.63 11.24 3.86
CA GLN A 106 11.51 12.27 4.90
C GLN A 106 10.52 13.35 4.53
N ASP A 107 10.01 14.05 5.54
CA ASP A 107 9.07 15.15 5.38
C ASP A 107 7.80 14.79 4.60
N SER A 108 7.31 13.57 4.74
CA SER A 108 6.07 13.09 4.15
C SER A 108 5.02 12.87 5.23
N ASP A 109 3.78 13.25 4.95
CA ASP A 109 2.62 12.93 5.80
C ASP A 109 2.06 11.56 5.41
N MET A 110 2.17 11.19 4.10
CA MET A 110 1.76 9.90 3.56
C MET A 110 2.74 9.40 2.49
N VAL A 111 3.04 8.10 2.53
CA VAL A 111 3.87 7.43 1.52
C VAL A 111 3.14 6.23 0.97
N PHE A 112 2.89 6.23 -0.33
CA PHE A 112 2.47 5.05 -1.07
C PHE A 112 3.70 4.31 -1.58
N ILE A 113 3.71 2.99 -1.40
CA ILE A 113 4.75 2.12 -1.93
C ILE A 113 4.10 1.16 -2.91
N THR A 114 4.60 1.11 -4.13
CA THR A 114 4.02 0.27 -5.18
C THR A 114 5.08 -0.57 -5.86
N ALA A 115 4.77 -1.86 -6.06
CA ALA A 115 5.61 -2.78 -6.82
C ALA A 115 4.81 -3.95 -7.39
N GLY A 116 5.30 -4.54 -8.48
CA GLY A 116 4.93 -5.90 -8.87
C GLY A 116 5.79 -6.89 -8.08
N MET A 117 5.15 -7.70 -7.25
CA MET A 117 5.83 -8.73 -6.45
C MET A 117 6.29 -9.91 -7.29
N GLY A 118 7.26 -10.66 -6.79
CA GLY A 118 7.83 -11.84 -7.46
C GLY A 118 9.08 -11.54 -8.30
N GLY A 119 9.45 -10.26 -8.46
CA GLY A 119 10.76 -9.87 -9.01
C GLY A 119 11.81 -9.70 -7.89
N GLY A 120 13.06 -9.45 -8.28
CA GLY A 120 14.15 -9.25 -7.31
C GLY A 120 14.07 -7.88 -6.63
N THR A 121 14.17 -6.81 -7.41
CA THR A 121 14.29 -5.44 -6.87
C THR A 121 13.02 -4.99 -6.15
N GLY A 122 11.85 -5.07 -6.81
CA GLY A 122 10.59 -4.60 -6.22
C GLY A 122 10.24 -5.34 -4.93
N THR A 123 10.34 -6.68 -4.95
CA THR A 123 10.03 -7.53 -3.80
C THR A 123 10.99 -7.28 -2.63
N GLY A 124 12.28 -7.13 -2.91
CA GLY A 124 13.29 -6.95 -1.86
C GLY A 124 13.32 -5.53 -1.29
N SER A 125 13.23 -4.51 -2.14
CA SER A 125 13.37 -3.11 -1.69
C SER A 125 12.12 -2.54 -1.04
N ALA A 126 10.92 -3.03 -1.40
CA ALA A 126 9.66 -2.44 -0.92
C ALA A 126 9.54 -2.45 0.61
N SER A 127 9.99 -3.54 1.28
CA SER A 127 9.93 -3.65 2.75
C SER A 127 10.87 -2.66 3.44
N ILE A 128 12.05 -2.40 2.87
CA ILE A 128 13.01 -1.43 3.42
C ILE A 128 12.50 0.00 3.24
N VAL A 129 11.93 0.31 2.07
CA VAL A 129 11.29 1.62 1.83
C VAL A 129 10.13 1.84 2.80
N ALA A 130 9.33 0.79 3.07
CA ALA A 130 8.22 0.85 4.02
C ALA A 130 8.70 1.13 5.45
N GLU A 131 9.74 0.42 5.89
CA GLU A 131 10.40 0.64 7.19
C GLU A 131 10.85 2.11 7.32
N MET A 132 11.57 2.63 6.32
CA MET A 132 12.06 4.02 6.33
C MET A 132 10.93 5.05 6.35
N ALA A 133 9.84 4.82 5.60
CA ALA A 133 8.68 5.71 5.59
C ALA A 133 7.97 5.72 6.95
N LYS A 134 7.81 4.55 7.57
CA LYS A 134 7.19 4.40 8.89
C LYS A 134 8.06 5.02 9.99
N GLU A 135 9.38 4.84 9.94
CA GLU A 135 10.33 5.50 10.86
C GLU A 135 10.30 7.02 10.73
N ALA A 136 10.06 7.55 9.52
CA ALA A 136 9.86 8.98 9.29
C ALA A 136 8.50 9.50 9.81
N GLY A 137 7.61 8.63 10.33
CA GLY A 137 6.29 9.00 10.87
C GLY A 137 5.21 9.19 9.82
N ALA A 138 5.45 8.83 8.56
CA ALA A 138 4.47 8.91 7.49
C ALA A 138 3.45 7.77 7.58
N LEU A 139 2.16 8.07 7.28
CA LEU A 139 1.17 7.04 7.03
C LEU A 139 1.62 6.23 5.80
N THR A 140 1.95 4.95 6.00
CA THR A 140 2.59 4.11 4.99
C THR A 140 1.61 3.11 4.41
N ILE A 141 1.28 3.24 3.12
CA ILE A 141 0.32 2.40 2.42
C ILE A 141 1.03 1.63 1.30
N GLY A 142 0.96 0.30 1.38
CA GLY A 142 1.48 -0.58 0.35
C GLY A 142 0.40 -0.98 -0.66
N VAL A 143 0.66 -0.81 -1.96
CA VAL A 143 -0.22 -1.25 -3.04
C VAL A 143 0.59 -2.10 -4.02
N PHE A 144 0.33 -3.40 -4.03
CA PHE A 144 1.16 -4.38 -4.72
C PHE A 144 0.33 -5.31 -5.59
N THR A 145 0.97 -5.87 -6.63
CA THR A 145 0.36 -6.96 -7.40
C THR A 145 1.10 -8.26 -7.18
N ARG A 146 0.34 -9.38 -7.13
CA ARG A 146 0.90 -10.74 -7.27
C ARG A 146 1.06 -11.08 -8.74
N PRO A 147 2.10 -11.84 -9.12
CA PRO A 147 2.31 -12.24 -10.51
C PRO A 147 1.13 -13.08 -11.04
N PHE A 148 1.00 -13.13 -12.36
CA PHE A 148 0.11 -14.08 -13.02
C PHE A 148 0.61 -15.52 -12.80
N GLY A 149 -0.32 -16.48 -12.73
CA GLY A 149 0.00 -17.90 -12.56
C GLY A 149 0.94 -18.44 -13.66
N PHE A 150 0.83 -17.95 -14.90
CA PHE A 150 1.72 -18.33 -16.01
C PHE A 150 3.17 -17.84 -15.84
N GLU A 151 3.44 -16.86 -14.97
CA GLU A 151 4.81 -16.40 -14.67
C GLU A 151 5.61 -17.44 -13.85
N GLY A 152 4.94 -18.45 -13.31
CA GLY A 152 5.52 -19.62 -12.72
C GLY A 152 5.62 -19.58 -11.19
N ARG A 153 5.79 -20.79 -10.63
CA ARG A 153 5.75 -21.03 -9.18
C ARG A 153 6.82 -20.25 -8.42
N ILE A 154 8.06 -20.24 -8.91
CA ILE A 154 9.19 -19.56 -8.23
C ILE A 154 8.87 -18.09 -8.03
N ARG A 155 8.24 -17.45 -9.03
CA ARG A 155 7.88 -16.03 -8.96
C ARG A 155 6.75 -15.79 -7.98
N ASN A 156 5.78 -16.70 -7.89
CA ASN A 156 4.72 -16.64 -6.88
C ASN A 156 5.27 -16.85 -5.46
N ASP A 157 6.15 -17.84 -5.25
CA ASP A 157 6.76 -18.10 -3.94
C ASP A 157 7.57 -16.86 -3.48
N THR A 158 8.34 -16.25 -4.39
CA THR A 158 9.06 -14.99 -4.12
C THR A 158 8.11 -13.84 -3.76
N ALA A 159 6.95 -13.75 -4.43
CA ALA A 159 5.96 -12.72 -4.11
C ALA A 159 5.39 -12.90 -2.70
N GLU A 160 5.07 -14.13 -2.29
CA GLU A 160 4.56 -14.42 -0.94
C GLU A 160 5.58 -14.07 0.15
N GLU A 161 6.88 -14.37 -0.06
CA GLU A 161 7.95 -13.97 0.88
C GLU A 161 8.05 -12.44 1.00
N GLY A 162 7.96 -11.71 -0.12
CA GLY A 162 7.95 -10.25 -0.11
C GLY A 162 6.73 -9.65 0.59
N ILE A 163 5.54 -10.19 0.33
CA ILE A 163 4.29 -9.76 0.98
C ILE A 163 4.38 -10.02 2.49
N LYS A 164 4.90 -11.17 2.89
CA LYS A 164 5.11 -11.50 4.31
C LYS A 164 6.09 -10.53 4.99
N ALA A 165 7.17 -10.13 4.31
CA ALA A 165 8.12 -9.15 4.81
C ALA A 165 7.51 -7.75 4.97
N LEU A 166 6.51 -7.40 4.16
CA LEU A 166 5.81 -6.11 4.24
C LEU A 166 4.78 -6.04 5.38
N ARG A 167 4.26 -7.19 5.83
CA ARG A 167 3.33 -7.23 6.97
C ARG A 167 4.01 -6.63 8.21
N GLY A 168 3.38 -5.63 8.78
CA GLY A 168 3.93 -4.89 9.93
C GLY A 168 4.87 -3.73 9.57
N GLN A 169 5.38 -3.65 8.34
CA GLN A 169 6.15 -2.51 7.86
C GLN A 169 5.28 -1.42 7.22
N VAL A 170 4.06 -1.75 6.83
CA VAL A 170 3.06 -0.79 6.33
C VAL A 170 1.89 -0.68 7.30
N ASP A 171 1.18 0.44 7.25
CA ASP A 171 -0.06 0.64 8.01
C ASP A 171 -1.24 -0.05 7.35
N ALA A 172 -1.34 0.04 6.02
CA ALA A 172 -2.31 -0.69 5.22
C ALA A 172 -1.63 -1.39 4.04
N LEU A 173 -1.97 -2.66 3.83
CA LEU A 173 -1.41 -3.51 2.78
C LEU A 173 -2.50 -3.95 1.82
N ILE A 174 -2.47 -3.42 0.61
CA ILE A 174 -3.36 -3.79 -0.49
C ILE A 174 -2.59 -4.69 -1.46
N VAL A 175 -3.04 -5.91 -1.65
CA VAL A 175 -2.43 -6.87 -2.58
C VAL A 175 -3.47 -7.30 -3.60
N ILE A 176 -3.16 -7.18 -4.88
CA ILE A 176 -4.06 -7.47 -5.98
C ILE A 176 -3.50 -8.63 -6.80
N PRO A 177 -4.17 -9.79 -6.84
CA PRO A 177 -3.72 -10.90 -7.67
C PRO A 177 -3.96 -10.60 -9.14
N ASN A 178 -2.90 -10.66 -9.98
CA ASN A 178 -3.03 -10.42 -11.42
C ASN A 178 -3.97 -11.45 -12.10
N ASP A 179 -4.08 -12.66 -11.58
CA ASP A 179 -5.01 -13.68 -12.10
C ASP A 179 -6.48 -13.24 -12.01
N ARG A 180 -6.82 -12.35 -11.08
CA ARG A 180 -8.16 -11.73 -11.01
C ARG A 180 -8.40 -10.76 -12.16
N LEU A 181 -7.35 -10.08 -12.64
CA LEU A 181 -7.44 -9.23 -13.83
C LEU A 181 -7.70 -10.06 -15.09
N ALA A 182 -7.15 -11.27 -15.16
CA ALA A 182 -7.40 -12.18 -16.27
C ALA A 182 -8.90 -12.60 -16.38
N GLN A 183 -9.64 -12.58 -15.26
CA GLN A 183 -11.08 -12.90 -15.27
C GLN A 183 -11.94 -11.77 -15.89
N VAL A 184 -11.47 -10.52 -15.82
CA VAL A 184 -12.17 -9.37 -16.42
C VAL A 184 -11.63 -9.01 -17.81
N ALA A 185 -10.50 -9.60 -18.21
CA ALA A 185 -9.90 -9.42 -19.51
C ALA A 185 -10.70 -10.14 -20.61
N SER A 186 -10.72 -9.58 -21.82
CA SER A 186 -11.31 -10.26 -22.98
C SER A 186 -10.40 -11.38 -23.49
N SER A 187 -10.97 -12.36 -24.19
CA SER A 187 -10.21 -13.44 -24.84
C SER A 187 -9.21 -12.94 -25.91
N LYS A 188 -9.31 -11.67 -26.30
CA LYS A 188 -8.41 -11.01 -27.28
C LYS A 188 -7.35 -10.14 -26.62
N THR A 189 -7.35 -10.03 -25.29
CA THR A 189 -6.38 -9.22 -24.53
C THR A 189 -4.97 -9.79 -24.74
N THR A 190 -4.08 -8.96 -25.21
CA THR A 190 -2.66 -9.33 -25.42
C THR A 190 -1.92 -9.39 -24.09
N LEU A 191 -0.77 -10.05 -24.05
CA LEU A 191 0.08 -10.11 -22.86
C LEU A 191 0.52 -8.70 -22.40
N GLU A 192 0.84 -7.82 -23.33
CA GLU A 192 1.19 -6.43 -23.01
C GLU A 192 0.02 -5.67 -22.38
N GLU A 193 -1.19 -5.87 -22.89
CA GLU A 193 -2.40 -5.28 -22.31
C GLU A 193 -2.68 -5.83 -20.92
N ALA A 194 -2.44 -7.13 -20.66
CA ALA A 194 -2.61 -7.73 -19.34
C ALA A 194 -1.67 -7.10 -18.30
N PHE A 195 -0.38 -6.91 -18.62
CA PHE A 195 0.53 -6.18 -17.75
C PHE A 195 0.15 -4.71 -17.61
N ARG A 196 -0.38 -4.11 -18.66
CA ARG A 196 -0.90 -2.74 -18.61
C ARG A 196 -2.09 -2.60 -17.66
N MET A 197 -2.96 -3.59 -17.60
CA MET A 197 -4.06 -3.65 -16.62
C MET A 197 -3.53 -3.75 -15.19
N ALA A 198 -2.48 -4.56 -14.95
CA ALA A 198 -1.86 -4.67 -13.63
C ALA A 198 -1.25 -3.32 -13.17
N ASP A 199 -0.53 -2.63 -14.05
CA ASP A 199 0.00 -1.29 -13.75
C ASP A 199 -1.14 -0.29 -13.49
N ASP A 200 -2.26 -0.37 -14.24
CA ASP A 200 -3.40 0.53 -14.09
C ASP A 200 -4.15 0.30 -12.78
N VAL A 201 -4.25 -0.93 -12.31
CA VAL A 201 -4.85 -1.23 -11.00
C VAL A 201 -4.01 -0.65 -9.86
N LEU A 202 -2.68 -0.75 -9.93
CA LEU A 202 -1.79 -0.09 -8.97
C LEU A 202 -2.02 1.43 -8.96
N ARG A 203 -2.15 2.04 -10.14
CA ARG A 203 -2.48 3.45 -10.30
C ARG A 203 -3.84 3.78 -9.66
N GLN A 204 -4.86 2.99 -9.93
CA GLN A 204 -6.20 3.21 -9.38
C GLN A 204 -6.22 3.08 -7.85
N GLY A 205 -5.45 2.16 -7.27
CA GLY A 205 -5.29 2.01 -5.82
C GLY A 205 -4.69 3.24 -5.16
N VAL A 206 -3.60 3.75 -5.71
CA VAL A 206 -2.96 4.98 -5.23
C VAL A 206 -3.86 6.19 -5.45
N GLN A 207 -4.43 6.33 -6.66
CA GLN A 207 -5.28 7.46 -7.00
C GLN A 207 -6.56 7.51 -6.18
N GLY A 208 -7.21 6.37 -5.94
CA GLY A 208 -8.46 6.29 -5.18
C GLY A 208 -8.35 6.85 -3.76
N ILE A 209 -7.15 6.76 -3.15
CA ILE A 209 -6.88 7.32 -1.83
C ILE A 209 -6.35 8.75 -1.94
N SER A 210 -5.39 8.99 -2.84
CA SER A 210 -4.75 10.30 -2.96
C SER A 210 -5.73 11.40 -3.40
N ASP A 211 -6.66 11.08 -4.29
CA ASP A 211 -7.68 12.03 -4.78
C ASP A 211 -8.57 12.55 -3.63
N LEU A 212 -8.89 11.71 -2.64
CA LEU A 212 -9.68 12.09 -1.47
C LEU A 212 -9.02 13.21 -0.65
N VAL A 213 -7.69 13.21 -0.60
CA VAL A 213 -6.91 14.17 0.19
C VAL A 213 -6.46 15.38 -0.65
N THR A 214 -6.21 15.18 -1.96
CA THR A 214 -5.58 16.20 -2.80
C THR A 214 -6.53 16.95 -3.71
N GLN A 215 -7.69 16.35 -4.06
CA GLN A 215 -8.65 16.94 -4.98
C GLN A 215 -9.77 17.67 -4.23
N PRO A 216 -10.12 18.89 -4.62
CA PRO A 216 -11.30 19.56 -4.07
C PRO A 216 -12.56 18.83 -4.58
N GLY A 217 -13.29 18.23 -3.68
CA GLY A 217 -14.54 17.52 -3.96
C GLY A 217 -15.77 18.31 -3.53
N VAL A 218 -16.95 17.72 -3.77
CA VAL A 218 -18.23 18.20 -3.21
C VAL A 218 -18.30 17.86 -1.72
N ILE A 219 -17.74 16.70 -1.35
CA ILE A 219 -17.54 16.25 0.04
C ILE A 219 -16.05 15.94 0.16
N ASN A 220 -15.33 16.77 0.91
CA ASN A 220 -13.92 16.60 1.16
C ASN A 220 -13.72 15.77 2.42
N LEU A 221 -12.74 14.90 2.37
CA LEU A 221 -12.17 14.24 3.53
C LEU A 221 -10.88 14.93 3.91
N ASP A 222 -10.65 15.09 5.19
CA ASP A 222 -9.35 15.54 5.65
C ASP A 222 -8.36 14.34 5.77
N PHE A 223 -7.08 14.67 5.89
CA PHE A 223 -6.05 13.65 6.03
C PHE A 223 -6.22 12.82 7.31
N ALA A 224 -6.75 13.42 8.38
CA ALA A 224 -6.97 12.73 9.66
C ALA A 224 -8.04 11.63 9.55
N ASP A 225 -9.08 11.84 8.74
CA ASP A 225 -10.12 10.83 8.48
C ASP A 225 -9.52 9.59 7.77
N VAL A 226 -8.72 9.84 6.72
CA VAL A 226 -8.04 8.74 5.99
C VAL A 226 -7.07 8.02 6.92
N LYS A 227 -6.31 8.76 7.73
CA LYS A 227 -5.39 8.20 8.70
C LYS A 227 -6.11 7.32 9.73
N ALA A 228 -7.25 7.74 10.25
CA ALA A 228 -8.01 6.99 11.23
C ALA A 228 -8.48 5.59 10.75
N ILE A 229 -8.69 5.42 9.44
CA ILE A 229 -9.08 4.12 8.85
C ILE A 229 -7.86 3.28 8.46
N MET A 230 -6.77 3.92 8.02
CA MET A 230 -5.63 3.25 7.39
C MET A 230 -4.48 2.97 8.36
N GLU A 231 -4.34 3.73 9.44
CA GLU A 231 -3.25 3.55 10.42
C GLU A 231 -3.37 2.21 11.13
N ASN A 232 -2.32 1.40 11.03
CA ASN A 232 -2.27 0.04 11.59
C ASN A 232 -3.44 -0.88 11.15
N ALA A 233 -4.02 -0.63 9.98
CA ALA A 233 -5.16 -1.38 9.48
C ALA A 233 -4.80 -2.81 9.05
N GLY A 234 -3.52 -3.09 8.75
CA GLY A 234 -3.05 -4.39 8.29
C GLY A 234 -3.49 -4.66 6.85
N GLU A 235 -4.06 -5.84 6.58
CA GLU A 235 -4.54 -6.16 5.24
C GLU A 235 -5.77 -5.33 4.88
N ALA A 236 -5.77 -4.77 3.67
CA ALA A 236 -6.86 -4.00 3.12
C ALA A 236 -7.27 -4.56 1.75
N LEU A 237 -8.56 -4.55 1.48
CA LEU A 237 -9.12 -4.97 0.19
C LEU A 237 -9.58 -3.74 -0.59
N MET A 238 -9.41 -3.78 -1.91
CA MET A 238 -9.84 -2.70 -2.79
C MET A 238 -10.75 -3.23 -3.88
N GLY A 239 -11.93 -2.62 -3.99
CA GLY A 239 -12.87 -2.86 -5.07
C GLY A 239 -13.14 -1.60 -5.87
N ILE A 240 -13.35 -1.76 -7.17
CA ILE A 240 -13.63 -0.66 -8.09
C ILE A 240 -14.86 -1.04 -8.92
N GLY A 241 -15.77 -0.09 -9.05
CA GLY A 241 -16.97 -0.23 -9.88
C GLY A 241 -17.19 0.97 -10.78
N HIS A 242 -17.73 0.73 -11.95
CA HIS A 242 -18.11 1.73 -12.93
C HIS A 242 -19.57 1.56 -13.28
N GLY A 243 -20.27 2.67 -13.45
CA GLY A 243 -21.66 2.68 -13.88
C GLY A 243 -21.95 3.85 -14.82
N ALA A 244 -22.89 3.65 -15.72
CA ALA A 244 -23.35 4.64 -16.69
C ALA A 244 -24.88 4.57 -16.83
N GLY A 245 -25.50 5.68 -17.24
CA GLY A 245 -26.96 5.78 -17.41
C GLY A 245 -27.74 5.97 -16.11
N ASP A 246 -29.02 5.59 -16.09
CA ASP A 246 -29.95 5.94 -15.00
C ASP A 246 -29.67 5.19 -13.67
N SER A 247 -29.11 3.99 -13.73
CA SER A 247 -28.74 3.19 -12.53
C SER A 247 -27.26 3.24 -12.18
N ARG A 248 -26.50 4.17 -12.78
CA ARG A 248 -25.03 4.24 -12.71
C ARG A 248 -24.46 4.16 -11.29
N ALA A 249 -25.08 4.78 -10.31
CA ALA A 249 -24.62 4.77 -8.92
C ALA A 249 -24.81 3.40 -8.26
N GLU A 250 -25.97 2.77 -8.52
CA GLU A 250 -26.27 1.43 -8.01
C GLU A 250 -25.36 0.37 -8.64
N ASP A 251 -25.18 0.44 -9.96
CA ASP A 251 -24.35 -0.50 -10.71
C ASP A 251 -22.87 -0.37 -10.30
N ALA A 252 -22.36 0.87 -10.21
CA ALA A 252 -21.00 1.13 -9.74
C ALA A 252 -20.78 0.63 -8.30
N ALA A 253 -21.73 0.89 -7.38
CA ALA A 253 -21.60 0.45 -6.00
C ALA A 253 -21.62 -1.09 -5.88
N LYS A 254 -22.57 -1.75 -6.54
CA LYS A 254 -22.64 -3.23 -6.58
C LYS A 254 -21.36 -3.83 -7.16
N GLN A 255 -20.88 -3.29 -8.27
CA GLN A 255 -19.65 -3.74 -8.90
C GLN A 255 -18.43 -3.53 -7.99
N ALA A 256 -18.37 -2.41 -7.25
CA ALA A 256 -17.27 -2.14 -6.34
C ALA A 256 -17.23 -3.14 -5.17
N VAL A 257 -18.36 -3.41 -4.51
CA VAL A 257 -18.43 -4.34 -3.37
C VAL A 257 -18.32 -5.82 -3.76
N SER A 258 -18.59 -6.16 -5.01
CA SER A 258 -18.45 -7.51 -5.57
C SER A 258 -17.33 -7.62 -6.60
N SER A 259 -16.40 -6.66 -6.58
CA SER A 259 -15.31 -6.58 -7.56
C SER A 259 -14.49 -7.89 -7.61
N PRO A 260 -14.18 -8.41 -8.79
CA PRO A 260 -13.27 -9.56 -8.93
C PRO A 260 -11.88 -9.31 -8.34
N LEU A 261 -11.47 -8.04 -8.18
CA LEU A 261 -10.19 -7.67 -7.58
C LEU A 261 -10.13 -7.97 -6.08
N LEU A 262 -11.29 -8.13 -5.43
CA LEU A 262 -11.36 -8.55 -4.04
C LEU A 262 -11.03 -10.05 -3.94
N GLU A 263 -10.07 -10.41 -3.10
CA GLU A 263 -9.77 -11.82 -2.82
C GLU A 263 -10.89 -12.51 -2.03
N THR A 264 -11.53 -11.72 -1.16
CA THR A 264 -12.64 -12.14 -0.30
C THR A 264 -13.74 -11.09 -0.30
N SER A 265 -14.90 -11.41 0.27
CA SER A 265 -15.95 -10.42 0.52
C SER A 265 -15.46 -9.31 1.46
N ILE A 266 -16.01 -8.11 1.32
CA ILE A 266 -15.80 -7.01 2.29
C ILE A 266 -16.60 -7.20 3.59
N ASP A 267 -17.35 -8.30 3.71
CA ASP A 267 -18.10 -8.66 4.91
C ASP A 267 -17.17 -8.72 6.13
N GLY A 268 -17.58 -8.08 7.21
CA GLY A 268 -16.79 -8.02 8.45
C GLY A 268 -15.69 -6.96 8.45
N ALA A 269 -15.56 -6.13 7.41
CA ALA A 269 -14.69 -4.96 7.44
C ALA A 269 -15.14 -3.98 8.52
N LYS A 270 -14.22 -3.56 9.38
CA LYS A 270 -14.47 -2.59 10.47
C LYS A 270 -14.21 -1.15 10.05
N GLY A 271 -13.43 -0.93 9.01
CA GLY A 271 -13.17 0.37 8.41
C GLY A 271 -13.44 0.35 6.91
N ILE A 272 -14.18 1.31 6.42
CA ILE A 272 -14.43 1.47 4.99
C ILE A 272 -14.17 2.91 4.58
N LEU A 273 -13.34 3.06 3.57
CA LEU A 273 -13.15 4.29 2.86
C LEU A 273 -13.71 4.11 1.45
N PHE A 274 -14.71 4.90 1.05
CA PHE A 274 -15.15 4.84 -0.33
C PHE A 274 -15.19 6.22 -0.98
N ASN A 275 -14.78 6.24 -2.25
CA ASN A 275 -14.69 7.43 -3.07
C ASN A 275 -15.65 7.32 -4.24
N ILE A 276 -16.48 8.33 -4.43
CA ILE A 276 -17.34 8.49 -5.61
C ILE A 276 -16.67 9.53 -6.50
N THR A 277 -16.32 9.15 -7.73
CA THR A 277 -15.84 10.08 -8.75
C THR A 277 -16.91 10.20 -9.83
N ALA A 278 -17.38 11.42 -10.08
CA ALA A 278 -18.47 11.68 -11.03
C ALA A 278 -18.40 13.10 -11.62
N GLY A 279 -19.15 13.35 -12.68
CA GLY A 279 -19.32 14.67 -13.27
C GLY A 279 -20.13 15.63 -12.39
N LYS A 280 -20.45 16.81 -12.95
CA LYS A 280 -21.28 17.85 -12.30
C LYS A 280 -22.73 17.45 -12.08
N ASP A 281 -23.16 16.41 -12.75
CA ASP A 281 -24.52 15.90 -12.83
C ASP A 281 -24.86 14.90 -11.73
N ILE A 282 -23.95 14.63 -10.78
CA ILE A 282 -24.21 13.75 -9.64
C ILE A 282 -25.30 14.32 -8.73
N THR A 283 -26.24 13.46 -8.35
CA THR A 283 -27.38 13.83 -7.49
C THR A 283 -27.22 13.30 -6.07
N LEU A 284 -27.91 13.92 -5.11
CA LEU A 284 -27.95 13.46 -3.72
C LEU A 284 -28.51 12.03 -3.61
N GLN A 285 -29.52 11.69 -4.41
CA GLN A 285 -30.13 10.36 -4.40
C GLN A 285 -29.14 9.28 -4.85
N GLU A 286 -28.30 9.55 -5.85
CA GLU A 286 -27.26 8.64 -6.31
C GLU A 286 -26.21 8.38 -5.21
N VAL A 287 -25.75 9.43 -4.53
CA VAL A 287 -24.81 9.31 -3.41
C VAL A 287 -25.41 8.48 -2.27
N GLN A 288 -26.68 8.74 -1.90
CA GLN A 288 -27.37 7.97 -0.86
C GLN A 288 -27.49 6.49 -1.22
N LYS A 289 -27.89 6.20 -2.46
CA LYS A 289 -28.06 4.82 -2.94
C LYS A 289 -26.74 4.05 -2.96
N ALA A 290 -25.66 4.69 -3.41
CA ALA A 290 -24.31 4.10 -3.36
C ALA A 290 -23.87 3.82 -1.91
N ALA A 291 -24.08 4.77 -1.01
CA ALA A 291 -23.72 4.62 0.40
C ALA A 291 -24.52 3.52 1.11
N GLU A 292 -25.80 3.35 0.79
CA GLU A 292 -26.65 2.26 1.32
C GLU A 292 -26.12 0.88 0.90
N ILE A 293 -25.72 0.71 -0.36
CA ILE A 293 -25.17 -0.55 -0.87
C ILE A 293 -23.86 -0.89 -0.19
N VAL A 294 -22.94 0.08 -0.09
CA VAL A 294 -21.63 -0.14 0.58
C VAL A 294 -21.84 -0.46 2.06
N ARG A 295 -22.75 0.26 2.74
CA ARG A 295 -23.06 0.01 4.15
C ARG A 295 -23.69 -1.37 4.38
N ALA A 296 -24.56 -1.82 3.48
CA ALA A 296 -25.19 -3.14 3.59
C ALA A 296 -24.19 -4.30 3.42
N ALA A 297 -23.07 -4.07 2.75
CA ALA A 297 -22.01 -5.05 2.54
C ALA A 297 -20.92 -5.04 3.63
N ALA A 298 -21.00 -4.11 4.60
CA ALA A 298 -20.02 -3.94 5.68
C ALA A 298 -20.51 -4.52 7.00
N ASP A 299 -19.61 -4.62 8.00
CA ASP A 299 -20.01 -4.87 9.40
C ASP A 299 -20.96 -3.74 9.88
N PRO A 300 -22.05 -4.07 10.61
CA PRO A 300 -22.97 -3.06 11.14
C PRO A 300 -22.31 -1.98 12.03
N GLY A 301 -21.18 -2.30 12.63
CA GLY A 301 -20.37 -1.38 13.46
C GLY A 301 -19.22 -0.72 12.71
N ALA A 302 -19.11 -0.90 11.38
CA ALA A 302 -18.00 -0.36 10.60
C ALA A 302 -17.96 1.17 10.63
N ASN A 303 -16.75 1.72 10.77
CA ASN A 303 -16.50 3.14 10.53
C ASN A 303 -16.44 3.37 9.03
N ILE A 304 -17.43 4.08 8.48
CA ILE A 304 -17.56 4.33 7.03
C ILE A 304 -17.30 5.80 6.76
N ILE A 305 -16.26 6.08 6.01
CA ILE A 305 -15.89 7.41 5.55
C ILE A 305 -16.02 7.47 4.04
N PHE A 306 -16.63 8.55 3.51
CA PHE A 306 -16.79 8.69 2.07
C PHE A 306 -16.49 10.09 1.59
N GLY A 307 -15.98 10.18 0.36
CA GLY A 307 -15.76 11.41 -0.35
C GLY A 307 -16.43 11.40 -1.73
N VAL A 308 -16.68 12.60 -2.25
CA VAL A 308 -17.21 12.79 -3.60
C VAL A 308 -16.28 13.73 -4.36
N VAL A 309 -15.50 13.16 -5.26
CA VAL A 309 -14.54 13.87 -6.12
C VAL A 309 -15.21 14.18 -7.46
N ARG A 310 -15.04 15.40 -7.92
CA ARG A 310 -15.57 15.85 -9.20
C ARG A 310 -14.54 15.69 -10.30
N ASP A 311 -14.96 14.99 -11.37
CA ASP A 311 -14.21 14.87 -12.61
C ASP A 311 -15.11 15.23 -13.79
N ASP A 312 -14.89 16.41 -14.37
CA ASP A 312 -15.70 16.93 -15.46
C ASP A 312 -15.61 16.08 -16.75
N THR A 313 -14.66 15.14 -16.83
CA THR A 313 -14.54 14.19 -17.95
C THR A 313 -15.50 13.00 -17.84
N MET A 314 -16.13 12.79 -16.67
CA MET A 314 -17.03 11.68 -16.37
C MET A 314 -18.52 12.07 -16.47
N ALA A 315 -18.89 12.88 -17.45
CA ALA A 315 -20.30 13.23 -17.66
C ALA A 315 -21.14 11.99 -18.00
N GLY A 316 -22.20 11.73 -17.21
CA GLY A 316 -23.07 10.55 -17.38
C GLY A 316 -22.52 9.25 -16.81
N GLU A 317 -21.33 9.26 -16.20
CA GLU A 317 -20.68 8.10 -15.62
C GLU A 317 -20.35 8.31 -14.14
N ILE A 318 -20.28 7.21 -13.38
CA ILE A 318 -19.83 7.20 -11.98
C ILE A 318 -18.78 6.10 -11.83
N LYS A 319 -17.71 6.41 -11.14
CA LYS A 319 -16.73 5.45 -10.66
C LYS A 319 -16.75 5.43 -9.13
N ILE A 320 -16.85 4.24 -8.53
CA ILE A 320 -16.79 4.06 -7.09
C ILE A 320 -15.56 3.19 -6.77
N THR A 321 -14.71 3.68 -5.88
CA THR A 321 -13.60 2.93 -5.31
C THR A 321 -13.89 2.69 -3.84
N VAL A 322 -13.89 1.43 -3.42
CA VAL A 322 -14.09 1.01 -2.03
C VAL A 322 -12.79 0.42 -1.51
N ILE A 323 -12.36 0.85 -0.34
CA ILE A 323 -11.23 0.28 0.39
C ILE A 323 -11.76 -0.16 1.73
N ALA A 324 -11.63 -1.45 2.00
CA ALA A 324 -12.13 -2.09 3.21
C ALA A 324 -10.96 -2.60 4.05
N THR A 325 -11.00 -2.35 5.35
CA THR A 325 -9.93 -2.64 6.31
C THR A 325 -10.47 -3.30 7.57
N GLY A 326 -9.58 -3.84 8.41
CA GLY A 326 -9.96 -4.36 9.73
C GLY A 326 -10.60 -5.74 9.66
N PHE A 327 -10.22 -6.57 8.70
CA PHE A 327 -10.69 -7.96 8.58
C PHE A 327 -10.11 -8.84 9.68
N GLY A 328 -10.95 -9.31 10.62
CA GLY A 328 -10.71 -10.51 11.43
C GLY A 328 -9.45 -10.62 12.28
N GLY A 329 -8.63 -9.60 12.37
CA GLY A 329 -7.50 -9.53 13.28
C GLY A 329 -7.90 -8.75 14.53
N LYS A 330 -7.76 -9.34 15.73
CA LYS A 330 -7.76 -8.55 16.96
C LYS A 330 -6.74 -7.43 16.76
N THR A 331 -7.17 -6.18 16.84
CA THR A 331 -6.25 -5.05 16.78
C THR A 331 -5.14 -5.27 17.81
N GLN A 332 -3.91 -4.78 17.53
CA GLN A 332 -2.82 -4.89 18.52
C GLN A 332 -3.21 -4.31 19.87
N GLN A 333 -4.17 -3.38 19.91
CA GLN A 333 -4.77 -2.87 21.14
C GLN A 333 -5.64 -3.92 21.86
N GLU A 334 -6.48 -4.66 21.13
CA GLU A 334 -7.28 -5.75 21.71
C GLU A 334 -6.40 -6.91 22.16
N ALA A 335 -5.35 -7.25 21.39
CA ALA A 335 -4.35 -8.25 21.78
C ALA A 335 -3.56 -7.80 23.02
N ARG A 336 -3.16 -6.53 23.12
CA ARG A 336 -2.52 -5.96 24.32
C ARG A 336 -3.45 -5.92 25.52
N GLN A 337 -4.72 -5.56 25.33
CA GLN A 337 -5.72 -5.56 26.42
C GLN A 337 -6.04 -6.98 26.88
N GLU A 338 -6.12 -7.96 25.97
CA GLU A 338 -6.35 -9.36 26.34
C GLU A 338 -5.12 -9.97 27.04
N THR A 339 -3.90 -9.62 26.61
CA THR A 339 -2.66 -10.01 27.31
C THR A 339 -2.59 -9.34 28.70
N ALA A 340 -2.96 -8.06 28.81
CA ALA A 340 -3.03 -7.35 30.09
C ALA A 340 -4.12 -7.95 31.02
N ARG A 341 -5.29 -8.31 30.49
CA ARG A 341 -6.35 -9.00 31.24
C ARG A 341 -5.91 -10.38 31.71
N ARG A 342 -5.23 -11.17 30.86
CA ARG A 342 -4.70 -12.48 31.25
C ARG A 342 -3.59 -12.39 32.29
N THR A 343 -2.87 -11.27 32.37
CA THR A 343 -1.84 -11.04 33.40
C THR A 343 -2.46 -10.66 34.75
N ILE A 344 -3.66 -10.08 34.75
CA ILE A 344 -4.40 -9.71 35.98
C ILE A 344 -5.16 -10.91 36.53
N ASP A 345 -5.55 -11.88 35.70
CA ASP A 345 -6.30 -13.09 36.08
C ASP A 345 -5.36 -14.28 36.45
N ARG A 346 -4.11 -14.05 36.83
CA ARG A 346 -3.36 -15.06 37.54
C ARG A 346 -3.91 -15.18 38.95
N PRO A 347 -4.49 -16.34 39.35
CA PRO A 347 -4.85 -16.54 40.74
C PRO A 347 -3.58 -16.39 41.58
N GLU A 348 -3.61 -15.53 42.58
CA GLU A 348 -2.62 -15.53 43.65
C GLU A 348 -2.59 -16.96 44.21
N LEU A 349 -1.53 -17.70 43.84
CA LEU A 349 -1.19 -18.95 44.51
C LEU A 349 -0.89 -18.56 45.95
N GLY A 350 -1.86 -18.78 46.83
CA GLY A 350 -1.72 -18.60 48.27
C GLY A 350 -0.49 -19.39 48.74
N LEU A 351 0.43 -18.69 49.36
CA LEU A 351 1.68 -19.23 49.95
C LEU A 351 1.42 -20.15 51.18
N GLU A 352 0.22 -20.65 51.37
CA GLU A 352 -0.14 -21.41 52.58
C GLU A 352 -0.19 -22.95 52.43
N GLU A 353 0.14 -23.51 51.24
CA GLU A 353 0.22 -24.99 51.07
C GLU A 353 1.55 -25.46 50.47
N LEU A 354 2.68 -25.01 51.05
CA LEU A 354 3.96 -25.67 50.88
C LEU A 354 4.34 -26.43 52.15
N GLY A 355 3.50 -27.43 52.48
CA GLY A 355 3.86 -28.49 53.44
C GLY A 355 4.99 -29.30 52.84
N ASP A 356 6.09 -29.43 53.61
CA ASP A 356 7.18 -30.43 53.50
C ASP A 356 7.76 -30.68 52.11
N ILE A 357 8.51 -29.71 51.57
CA ILE A 357 9.48 -30.00 50.53
C ILE A 357 10.72 -30.59 51.21
N ASN A 358 10.88 -31.91 51.07
CA ASN A 358 12.04 -32.67 51.54
C ASN A 358 13.31 -32.25 50.76
N ILE A 359 14.03 -31.27 51.29
CA ILE A 359 15.25 -30.74 50.64
C ILE A 359 16.35 -31.81 50.76
N PRO A 360 16.94 -32.31 49.65
CA PRO A 360 18.01 -33.30 49.67
C PRO A 360 19.20 -32.81 50.49
N ALA A 361 19.81 -33.75 51.26
CA ALA A 361 20.86 -33.48 52.25
C ALA A 361 22.10 -32.71 51.72
N PHE A 362 22.36 -32.75 50.42
CA PHE A 362 23.49 -32.03 49.80
C PHE A 362 23.30 -30.51 49.66
N LEU A 363 22.11 -29.99 49.82
CA LEU A 363 21.83 -28.55 49.77
C LEU A 363 21.78 -27.89 51.17
N ARG A 364 21.84 -28.66 52.27
CA ARG A 364 21.80 -28.12 53.65
C ARG A 364 23.10 -27.45 54.10
N ASN A 365 24.22 -27.65 53.43
CA ASN A 365 25.53 -27.19 53.90
C ASN A 365 26.09 -25.97 53.16
N ARG A 366 25.23 -25.15 52.55
CA ARG A 366 25.66 -23.90 51.87
C ARG A 366 24.77 -22.68 52.17
N MET A 367 24.27 -22.59 53.39
CA MET A 367 23.76 -21.33 53.98
C MET A 367 24.56 -21.01 55.22
#